data_740940139d7c6c91b814c75452d81cab
#
_entry.id   740940139d7c6c91b814c75452d81cab
#
_cell.length_a   1.000
_cell.length_b   1.000
_cell.length_c   1.000
_cell.angle_alpha   90.00
_cell.angle_beta   90.00
_cell.angle_gamma   90.00
#
_symmetry.space_group_name_H-M   'P 1'
#
loop_
_entity.id
_entity.type
_entity.pdbx_description
1 polymer ?
#
loop_
_entity_poly.entity_id
_entity_poly.type
_entity_poly.pdbx_seq_one_letter_code
_entity_poly.pdbx_strand_id
1 'polypeptide(L)'
;MPDGYSIRSGSHPLRPARPAAQIGPDVPQAATDPVPLMILTPIPADILPEALERMAAHLADRPQPLAAFHRIAATWPVPGGVDTPEQRADGVALAHAHGIGTLDEKPSASFMWDGAVIRVDVEATVIVHEVAHWLCAAPERRGLLEFGLGPGPETSRRAEARAQQTQTFQQCMHEEAQTSLLGILWEAELGHPAILAFLEQNWMEAWERPGTADWFAGHAAELFERGLIDADGRPATVRDWSDKRRADAHGLETAHG
;
A
#
# COMPACT_ATOMS: atom_id res chain seq x y z
N MET A 1 6.38 36.49 -7.60
CA MET A 1 6.29 35.43 -8.63
C MET A 1 7.11 34.26 -8.11
N PRO A 2 6.54 33.21 -7.50
CA PRO A 2 7.29 32.00 -7.15
C PRO A 2 7.29 31.08 -8.37
N ASP A 3 8.49 30.59 -8.66
CA ASP A 3 8.86 29.78 -9.79
C ASP A 3 8.14 28.42 -9.80
N GLY A 4 7.82 27.99 -11.04
CA GLY A 4 7.07 26.76 -11.28
C GLY A 4 7.75 25.52 -10.69
N TYR A 5 7.00 24.80 -9.88
CA TYR A 5 7.36 23.49 -9.38
C TYR A 5 7.23 22.50 -10.55
N SER A 6 8.36 22.25 -11.21
CA SER A 6 8.46 21.17 -12.20
C SER A 6 8.60 19.88 -11.43
N ILE A 7 7.56 19.06 -11.39
CA ILE A 7 7.66 17.66 -10.98
C ILE A 7 8.62 17.01 -11.99
N ARG A 8 9.89 16.90 -11.61
CA ARG A 8 10.83 16.10 -12.39
C ARG A 8 10.38 14.65 -12.20
N SER A 9 9.71 14.14 -13.22
CA SER A 9 9.63 12.70 -13.43
C SER A 9 11.08 12.20 -13.48
N GLY A 10 11.53 11.59 -12.39
CA GLY A 10 12.75 10.81 -12.37
C GLY A 10 12.53 9.59 -13.25
N SER A 11 12.59 9.77 -14.56
CA SER A 11 12.72 8.66 -15.48
C SER A 11 14.08 8.03 -15.24
N HIS A 12 14.14 7.04 -14.37
CA HIS A 12 15.24 6.10 -14.40
C HIS A 12 15.23 5.45 -15.79
N PRO A 13 16.33 5.53 -16.54
CA PRO A 13 16.42 4.84 -17.82
C PRO A 13 16.27 3.34 -17.55
N LEU A 14 15.22 2.75 -18.11
CA LEU A 14 15.04 1.31 -18.18
C LEU A 14 16.35 0.71 -18.71
N ARG A 15 17.03 -0.07 -17.88
CA ARG A 15 18.21 -0.85 -18.29
C ARG A 15 17.76 -1.75 -19.43
N PRO A 16 18.51 -1.83 -20.54
CA PRO A 16 18.19 -2.74 -21.62
C PRO A 16 18.21 -4.17 -21.08
N ALA A 17 17.17 -4.92 -21.39
CA ALA A 17 17.02 -6.33 -21.04
C ALA A 17 18.27 -7.10 -21.52
N ARG A 18 18.86 -7.88 -20.62
CA ARG A 18 19.89 -8.85 -20.99
C ARG A 18 19.30 -9.88 -21.97
N PRO A 19 20.04 -10.33 -22.99
CA PRO A 19 19.53 -11.36 -23.88
C PRO A 19 19.25 -12.63 -23.09
N ALA A 20 18.09 -13.23 -23.36
CA ALA A 20 17.63 -14.47 -22.75
C ALA A 20 18.67 -15.58 -22.96
N ALA A 21 19.09 -16.23 -21.89
CA ALA A 21 19.80 -17.47 -21.95
C ALA A 21 18.90 -18.53 -22.63
N GLN A 22 19.44 -19.26 -23.61
CA GLN A 22 18.72 -20.33 -24.26
C GLN A 22 18.39 -21.41 -23.23
N ILE A 23 17.11 -21.56 -22.93
CA ILE A 23 16.58 -22.66 -22.13
C ILE A 23 16.26 -23.79 -23.09
N GLY A 24 16.85 -24.97 -22.80
CA GLY A 24 16.66 -26.21 -23.58
C GLY A 24 15.17 -26.67 -23.57
N PRO A 25 14.80 -27.59 -24.48
CA PRO A 25 13.42 -28.02 -24.62
C PRO A 25 12.98 -28.90 -23.46
N ASP A 26 11.78 -28.69 -22.95
CA ASP A 26 11.00 -29.41 -21.95
C ASP A 26 10.86 -28.76 -20.56
N VAL A 27 10.32 -27.53 -20.55
CA VAL A 27 9.58 -27.05 -19.40
C VAL A 27 8.15 -26.76 -19.88
N PRO A 28 7.07 -27.32 -19.25
CA PRO A 28 5.71 -26.98 -19.61
C PRO A 28 5.55 -25.45 -19.51
N GLN A 29 5.22 -24.83 -20.61
CA GLN A 29 4.93 -23.41 -20.69
C GLN A 29 3.66 -23.18 -19.87
N ALA A 30 3.84 -22.86 -18.57
CA ALA A 30 2.74 -22.27 -17.80
C ALA A 30 2.33 -21.03 -18.59
N ALA A 31 1.07 -21.00 -19.00
CA ALA A 31 0.49 -19.87 -19.68
C ALA A 31 0.81 -18.62 -18.86
N THR A 32 1.69 -17.79 -19.37
CA THR A 32 1.92 -16.45 -18.82
C THR A 32 0.69 -15.66 -19.25
N ASP A 33 -0.32 -15.59 -18.36
CA ASP A 33 -1.35 -14.60 -18.49
C ASP A 33 -0.67 -13.25 -18.67
N PRO A 34 -1.02 -12.49 -19.71
CA PRO A 34 -0.40 -11.17 -19.90
C PRO A 34 -0.70 -10.34 -18.66
N VAL A 35 0.34 -10.01 -17.90
CA VAL A 35 0.22 -8.99 -16.85
C VAL A 35 -0.28 -7.73 -17.56
N PRO A 36 -1.45 -7.20 -17.21
CA PRO A 36 -1.94 -5.99 -17.84
C PRO A 36 -0.89 -4.91 -17.65
N LEU A 37 -0.39 -4.37 -18.76
CA LEU A 37 0.51 -3.23 -18.74
C LEU A 37 -0.29 -2.05 -18.17
N MET A 38 -0.03 -1.69 -16.92
CA MET A 38 -0.66 -0.54 -16.30
C MET A 38 -0.06 0.71 -16.93
N ILE A 39 -0.87 1.44 -17.72
CA ILE A 39 -0.47 2.71 -18.31
C ILE A 39 -0.79 3.79 -17.30
N LEU A 40 0.23 4.35 -16.65
CA LEU A 40 0.09 5.51 -15.79
C LEU A 40 -0.24 6.73 -16.65
N THR A 41 -1.42 7.30 -16.45
CA THR A 41 -1.76 8.62 -17.00
C THR A 41 -1.59 9.65 -15.89
N PRO A 42 -0.48 10.39 -15.85
CA PRO A 42 -0.27 11.38 -14.80
C PRO A 42 -1.33 12.47 -14.90
N ILE A 43 -1.92 12.85 -13.76
CA ILE A 43 -2.82 14.00 -13.68
C ILE A 43 -1.94 15.24 -13.59
N PRO A 44 -2.07 16.21 -14.53
CA PRO A 44 -1.34 17.46 -14.45
C PRO A 44 -1.65 18.23 -13.16
N ALA A 45 -0.65 18.89 -12.59
CA ALA A 45 -0.80 19.58 -11.30
C ALA A 45 -1.87 20.69 -11.30
N ASP A 46 -2.13 21.31 -12.44
CA ASP A 46 -3.17 22.31 -12.63
C ASP A 46 -4.58 21.70 -12.74
N ILE A 47 -4.69 20.44 -13.12
CA ILE A 47 -5.95 19.67 -13.19
C ILE A 47 -6.25 18.94 -11.88
N LEU A 48 -5.22 18.65 -11.07
CA LEU A 48 -5.39 17.86 -9.85
C LEU A 48 -6.45 18.41 -8.89
N PRO A 49 -6.57 19.74 -8.63
CA PRO A 49 -7.65 20.25 -7.76
C PRO A 49 -9.05 19.89 -8.28
N GLU A 50 -9.31 20.02 -9.59
CA GLU A 50 -10.58 19.63 -10.21
C GLU A 50 -10.83 18.11 -10.05
N ALA A 51 -9.80 17.30 -10.28
CA ALA A 51 -9.89 15.84 -10.13
C ALA A 51 -10.25 15.44 -8.69
N LEU A 52 -9.63 16.08 -7.70
CA LEU A 52 -9.92 15.84 -6.27
C LEU A 52 -11.35 16.27 -5.90
N GLU A 53 -11.80 17.44 -6.36
CA GLU A 53 -13.18 17.91 -6.13
C GLU A 53 -14.19 16.94 -6.74
N ARG A 54 -13.95 16.45 -7.95
CA ARG A 54 -14.84 15.51 -8.62
C ARG A 54 -14.88 14.15 -7.93
N MET A 55 -13.74 13.65 -7.51
CA MET A 55 -13.67 12.41 -6.71
C MET A 55 -14.46 12.56 -5.42
N ALA A 56 -14.30 13.66 -4.68
CA ALA A 56 -15.09 13.97 -3.48
C ALA A 56 -16.58 14.03 -3.77
N ALA A 57 -16.98 14.65 -4.88
CA ALA A 57 -18.39 14.73 -5.30
C ALA A 57 -19.00 13.34 -5.57
N HIS A 58 -18.25 12.41 -6.16
CA HIS A 58 -18.68 11.02 -6.35
C HIS A 58 -18.77 10.21 -5.04
N LEU A 59 -18.11 10.68 -3.97
CA LEU A 59 -18.13 10.06 -2.64
C LEU A 59 -19.13 10.72 -1.68
N ALA A 60 -19.86 11.76 -2.10
CA ALA A 60 -20.64 12.63 -1.22
C ALA A 60 -21.73 11.91 -0.40
N ASP A 61 -22.27 10.81 -0.89
CA ASP A 61 -23.26 9.95 -0.22
C ASP A 61 -22.64 8.85 0.66
N ARG A 62 -21.30 8.81 0.75
CA ARG A 62 -20.50 7.79 1.46
C ARG A 62 -19.60 8.46 2.50
N PRO A 63 -20.14 8.87 3.66
CA PRO A 63 -19.43 9.75 4.59
C PRO A 63 -18.08 9.21 5.06
N GLN A 64 -17.95 7.94 5.27
CA GLN A 64 -16.75 7.31 5.76
C GLN A 64 -15.65 7.18 4.68
N PRO A 65 -15.90 6.63 3.46
CA PRO A 65 -14.95 6.72 2.36
C PRO A 65 -14.55 8.16 2.01
N LEU A 66 -15.52 9.10 2.07
CA LEU A 66 -15.24 10.52 1.83
C LEU A 66 -14.28 11.09 2.88
N ALA A 67 -14.45 10.75 4.16
CA ALA A 67 -13.53 11.17 5.22
C ALA A 67 -12.10 10.64 4.97
N ALA A 68 -11.95 9.35 4.64
CA ALA A 68 -10.67 8.75 4.27
C ALA A 68 -10.03 9.46 3.05
N PHE A 69 -10.83 9.75 2.02
CA PHE A 69 -10.36 10.49 0.84
C PHE A 69 -9.90 11.91 1.19
N HIS A 70 -10.66 12.64 2.01
CA HIS A 70 -10.29 13.99 2.42
C HIS A 70 -8.97 14.03 3.19
N ARG A 71 -8.63 13.01 3.96
CA ARG A 71 -7.34 12.93 4.64
C ARG A 71 -6.18 12.87 3.64
N ILE A 72 -6.33 12.04 2.61
CA ILE A 72 -5.32 11.94 1.55
C ILE A 72 -5.24 13.25 0.76
N ALA A 73 -6.37 13.78 0.31
CA ALA A 73 -6.44 15.02 -0.45
C ALA A 73 -5.89 16.24 0.31
N ALA A 74 -6.04 16.28 1.63
CA ALA A 74 -5.52 17.35 2.49
C ALA A 74 -3.99 17.42 2.53
N THR A 75 -3.27 16.38 2.05
CA THR A 75 -1.81 16.41 1.93
C THR A 75 -1.33 17.15 0.68
N TRP A 76 -2.23 17.66 -0.17
CA TRP A 76 -1.95 18.55 -1.29
C TRP A 76 -2.25 20.01 -0.90
N PRO A 77 -1.43 21.02 -1.33
CA PRO A 77 -0.14 20.87 -2.03
C PRO A 77 0.95 20.32 -1.12
N VAL A 78 1.93 19.64 -1.72
CA VAL A 78 3.06 19.03 -0.98
C VAL A 78 4.00 20.11 -0.47
N PRO A 79 4.09 20.35 0.85
CA PRO A 79 4.84 21.48 1.40
C PRO A 79 6.33 21.22 1.58
N GLY A 80 6.77 19.97 1.46
CA GLY A 80 8.13 19.53 1.79
C GLY A 80 8.75 18.60 0.76
N GLY A 81 9.86 18.00 1.13
CA GLY A 81 10.52 16.96 0.35
C GLY A 81 9.76 15.64 0.35
N VAL A 82 10.15 14.77 -0.56
CA VAL A 82 9.67 13.39 -0.67
C VAL A 82 10.82 12.47 -0.31
N ASP A 83 10.52 11.37 0.38
CA ASP A 83 11.50 10.37 0.79
C ASP A 83 12.67 10.97 1.61
N THR A 84 12.33 11.81 2.59
CA THR A 84 13.33 12.42 3.46
C THR A 84 13.80 11.44 4.54
N PRO A 85 14.99 11.65 5.14
CA PRO A 85 15.45 10.85 6.27
C PRO A 85 14.44 10.81 7.43
N GLU A 86 13.72 11.91 7.67
CA GLU A 86 12.69 12.00 8.71
C GLU A 86 11.52 11.11 8.38
N GLN A 87 11.02 11.13 7.13
CA GLN A 87 9.92 10.26 6.69
C GLN A 87 10.29 8.78 6.79
N ARG A 88 11.54 8.41 6.46
CA ARG A 88 12.04 7.03 6.66
C ARG A 88 12.09 6.66 8.13
N ALA A 89 12.55 7.57 8.99
CA ALA A 89 12.57 7.34 10.43
C ALA A 89 11.15 7.16 11.00
N ASP A 90 10.16 7.90 10.51
CA ASP A 90 8.76 7.76 10.89
C ASP A 90 8.21 6.39 10.46
N GLY A 91 8.51 5.91 9.25
CA GLY A 91 8.15 4.57 8.80
C GLY A 91 8.75 3.46 9.66
N VAL A 92 10.01 3.58 10.04
CA VAL A 92 10.69 2.65 10.97
C VAL A 92 10.05 2.71 12.36
N ALA A 93 9.76 3.91 12.86
CA ALA A 93 9.09 4.07 14.16
C ALA A 93 7.68 3.46 14.15
N LEU A 94 6.95 3.60 13.03
CA LEU A 94 5.64 2.96 12.83
C LEU A 94 5.77 1.43 12.89
N ALA A 95 6.76 0.84 12.21
CA ALA A 95 7.01 -0.59 12.27
C ALA A 95 7.26 -1.06 13.71
N HIS A 96 8.14 -0.37 14.43
CA HIS A 96 8.46 -0.69 15.82
C HIS A 96 7.26 -0.53 16.76
N ALA A 97 6.40 0.47 16.55
CA ALA A 97 5.18 0.66 17.33
C ALA A 97 4.21 -0.51 17.17
N HIS A 98 4.25 -1.21 16.04
CA HIS A 98 3.49 -2.44 15.78
C HIS A 98 4.23 -3.73 16.18
N GLY A 99 5.43 -3.62 16.78
CA GLY A 99 6.24 -4.76 17.18
C GLY A 99 6.92 -5.48 16.00
N ILE A 100 7.05 -4.81 14.87
CA ILE A 100 7.69 -5.34 13.67
C ILE A 100 9.19 -5.01 13.73
N GLY A 101 10.03 -6.01 13.54
CA GLY A 101 11.48 -5.82 13.43
C GLY A 101 11.86 -5.17 12.10
N THR A 102 12.97 -4.41 12.11
CA THR A 102 13.51 -3.78 10.88
C THR A 102 14.97 -4.12 10.70
N LEU A 103 15.44 -4.17 9.44
CA LEU A 103 16.82 -4.42 9.08
C LEU A 103 17.25 -3.42 8.01
N ASP A 104 18.31 -2.66 8.30
CA ASP A 104 18.87 -1.66 7.36
C ASP A 104 19.70 -2.36 6.27
N GLU A 105 18.98 -2.98 5.35
CA GLU A 105 19.49 -3.68 4.16
C GLU A 105 18.52 -3.48 2.99
N LYS A 106 19.08 -3.62 1.77
CA LYS A 106 18.25 -3.60 0.56
C LYS A 106 17.47 -4.90 0.39
N PRO A 107 16.20 -4.84 -0.01
CA PRO A 107 15.39 -6.04 -0.30
C PRO A 107 15.97 -6.86 -1.46
N SER A 108 16.67 -6.21 -2.40
CA SER A 108 17.34 -6.88 -3.50
C SER A 108 18.37 -7.96 -3.08
N ALA A 109 18.76 -7.98 -1.81
CA ALA A 109 19.58 -9.05 -1.25
C ALA A 109 18.77 -10.32 -0.89
N SER A 110 17.44 -10.19 -0.66
CA SER A 110 16.61 -11.32 -0.20
C SER A 110 15.10 -11.07 -0.44
N PHE A 111 14.40 -10.59 0.56
CA PHE A 111 12.95 -10.33 0.60
C PHE A 111 12.69 -8.95 1.18
N MET A 112 11.51 -8.37 0.94
CA MET A 112 11.04 -7.21 1.72
C MET A 112 10.70 -7.64 3.15
N TRP A 113 9.89 -8.69 3.27
CA TRP A 113 9.54 -9.33 4.53
C TRP A 113 10.01 -10.79 4.55
N ASP A 114 10.83 -11.16 5.52
CA ASP A 114 11.36 -12.53 5.64
C ASP A 114 10.68 -13.39 6.71
N GLY A 115 9.55 -12.94 7.23
CA GLY A 115 8.81 -13.57 8.33
C GLY A 115 9.18 -13.02 9.71
N ALA A 116 10.14 -12.11 9.80
CA ALA A 116 10.60 -11.54 11.07
C ALA A 116 10.91 -10.03 11.00
N VAL A 117 11.46 -9.52 9.91
CA VAL A 117 11.88 -8.14 9.76
C VAL A 117 11.53 -7.56 8.40
N ILE A 118 11.23 -6.26 8.36
CA ILE A 118 11.13 -5.46 7.13
C ILE A 118 12.52 -4.91 6.80
N ARG A 119 12.93 -4.99 5.53
CA ARG A 119 14.14 -4.30 5.05
C ARG A 119 13.83 -2.85 4.72
N VAL A 120 14.62 -1.94 5.32
CA VAL A 120 14.29 -0.51 5.33
C VAL A 120 15.27 0.38 4.53
N ASP A 121 16.25 -0.20 3.82
CA ASP A 121 17.05 0.55 2.83
C ASP A 121 16.26 0.72 1.51
N VAL A 122 15.10 1.37 1.63
CA VAL A 122 14.13 1.66 0.57
C VAL A 122 13.49 3.04 0.82
N GLU A 123 12.60 3.45 -0.07
CA GLU A 123 11.83 4.69 0.10
C GLU A 123 10.87 4.63 1.31
N ALA A 124 10.63 5.78 1.94
CA ALA A 124 9.77 5.88 3.13
C ALA A 124 8.38 5.29 2.92
N THR A 125 7.77 5.58 1.76
CA THR A 125 6.44 5.07 1.38
C THR A 125 6.41 3.53 1.30
N VAL A 126 7.51 2.90 0.86
CA VAL A 126 7.63 1.44 0.81
C VAL A 126 7.67 0.85 2.22
N ILE A 127 8.40 1.47 3.14
CA ILE A 127 8.42 1.01 4.55
C ILE A 127 7.01 1.02 5.15
N VAL A 128 6.27 2.13 4.95
CA VAL A 128 4.89 2.27 5.44
C VAL A 128 3.95 1.26 4.79
N HIS A 129 4.13 0.99 3.49
CA HIS A 129 3.40 -0.04 2.75
C HIS A 129 3.63 -1.44 3.33
N GLU A 130 4.87 -1.80 3.67
CA GLU A 130 5.19 -3.10 4.30
C GLU A 130 4.57 -3.25 5.69
N VAL A 131 4.51 -2.16 6.47
CA VAL A 131 3.76 -2.16 7.74
C VAL A 131 2.28 -2.42 7.48
N ALA A 132 1.71 -1.82 6.44
CA ALA A 132 0.31 -2.06 6.08
C ALA A 132 0.07 -3.52 5.64
N HIS A 133 1.01 -4.17 4.94
CA HIS A 133 0.96 -5.61 4.66
C HIS A 133 0.87 -6.44 5.95
N TRP A 134 1.72 -6.13 6.94
CA TRP A 134 1.69 -6.83 8.22
C TRP A 134 0.35 -6.66 8.94
N LEU A 135 -0.26 -5.48 8.86
CA LEU A 135 -1.57 -5.19 9.45
C LEU A 135 -2.70 -5.92 8.70
N CYS A 136 -2.64 -5.94 7.37
CA CYS A 136 -3.62 -6.62 6.52
C CYS A 136 -3.51 -8.14 6.57
N ALA A 137 -2.31 -8.68 6.72
CA ALA A 137 -2.09 -10.12 6.74
C ALA A 137 -2.75 -10.78 7.97
N ALA A 138 -3.41 -11.92 7.73
CA ALA A 138 -3.87 -12.78 8.81
C ALA A 138 -2.69 -13.24 9.70
N PRO A 139 -2.86 -13.35 11.03
CA PRO A 139 -1.77 -13.62 11.95
C PRO A 139 -0.91 -14.83 11.59
N GLU A 140 -1.50 -15.89 11.05
CA GLU A 140 -0.83 -17.12 10.63
C GLU A 140 0.07 -16.93 9.40
N ARG A 141 -0.15 -15.86 8.60
CA ARG A 141 0.67 -15.55 7.43
C ARG A 141 1.84 -14.60 7.73
N ARG A 142 1.82 -13.95 8.88
CA ARG A 142 2.86 -12.97 9.25
C ARG A 142 4.25 -13.60 9.38
N GLY A 143 4.36 -14.88 9.64
CA GLY A 143 5.62 -15.63 9.67
C GLY A 143 6.07 -16.17 8.31
N LEU A 144 5.32 -15.96 7.23
CA LEU A 144 5.67 -16.43 5.89
C LEU A 144 6.47 -15.36 5.12
N LEU A 145 7.33 -15.81 4.22
CA LEU A 145 8.03 -14.91 3.29
C LEU A 145 7.01 -14.11 2.48
N GLU A 146 7.23 -12.80 2.35
CA GLU A 146 6.33 -11.87 1.65
C GLU A 146 4.86 -12.06 2.06
N PHE A 147 4.63 -12.28 3.36
CA PHE A 147 3.29 -12.51 3.95
C PHE A 147 2.49 -13.65 3.29
N GLY A 148 3.15 -14.55 2.57
CA GLY A 148 2.49 -15.62 1.81
C GLY A 148 1.77 -15.14 0.54
N LEU A 149 2.07 -13.94 0.07
CA LEU A 149 1.53 -13.38 -1.19
C LEU A 149 2.32 -13.87 -2.42
N GLY A 150 3.52 -14.39 -2.20
CA GLY A 150 4.45 -14.74 -3.26
C GLY A 150 5.45 -13.61 -3.55
N PRO A 151 6.29 -13.74 -4.58
CA PRO A 151 7.37 -12.80 -4.81
C PRO A 151 6.88 -11.45 -5.34
N GLY A 152 7.17 -10.39 -4.61
CA GLY A 152 6.99 -9.00 -5.04
C GLY A 152 8.02 -8.54 -6.09
N PRO A 153 7.94 -7.28 -6.53
CA PRO A 153 8.88 -6.70 -7.51
C PRO A 153 10.33 -6.75 -7.02
N GLU A 154 10.57 -6.45 -5.75
CA GLU A 154 11.90 -6.34 -5.14
C GLU A 154 12.44 -7.70 -4.64
N THR A 155 11.62 -8.75 -4.61
CA THR A 155 12.03 -10.07 -4.13
C THR A 155 13.04 -10.71 -5.07
N SER A 156 14.30 -10.91 -4.62
CA SER A 156 15.33 -11.58 -5.39
C SER A 156 15.24 -13.11 -5.33
N ARG A 157 14.83 -13.66 -4.21
CA ARG A 157 14.68 -15.10 -3.96
C ARG A 157 13.27 -15.59 -4.30
N ARG A 158 12.84 -15.31 -5.55
CA ARG A 158 11.46 -15.50 -6.01
C ARG A 158 10.92 -16.93 -5.87
N ALA A 159 11.77 -17.94 -6.09
CA ALA A 159 11.33 -19.35 -5.97
C ALA A 159 10.94 -19.72 -4.54
N GLU A 160 11.63 -19.17 -3.54
CA GLU A 160 11.37 -19.45 -2.14
C GLU A 160 10.09 -18.73 -1.67
N ALA A 161 9.91 -17.45 -2.06
CA ALA A 161 8.68 -16.73 -1.77
C ALA A 161 7.47 -17.42 -2.42
N ARG A 162 7.62 -17.91 -3.67
CA ARG A 162 6.56 -18.66 -4.36
C ARG A 162 6.23 -19.98 -3.67
N ALA A 163 7.22 -20.67 -3.11
CA ALA A 163 7.00 -21.91 -2.38
C ALA A 163 6.19 -21.73 -1.09
N GLN A 164 6.18 -20.52 -0.54
CA GLN A 164 5.38 -20.16 0.64
C GLN A 164 4.10 -19.40 0.29
N GLN A 165 3.81 -19.20 -0.99
CA GLN A 165 2.60 -18.51 -1.41
C GLN A 165 1.36 -19.33 -1.04
N THR A 166 0.46 -18.72 -0.28
CA THR A 166 -0.80 -19.33 0.18
C THR A 166 -2.03 -18.70 -0.45
N GLN A 167 -1.85 -17.54 -1.08
CA GLN A 167 -2.93 -16.76 -1.66
C GLN A 167 -3.03 -16.98 -3.17
N THR A 168 -4.25 -17.02 -3.70
CA THR A 168 -4.51 -16.99 -5.14
C THR A 168 -4.16 -15.62 -5.71
N PHE A 169 -3.99 -15.52 -7.02
CA PHE A 169 -3.74 -14.23 -7.68
C PHE A 169 -4.79 -13.16 -7.33
N GLN A 170 -6.07 -13.51 -7.33
CA GLN A 170 -7.14 -12.57 -6.99
C GLN A 170 -7.06 -12.11 -5.54
N GLN A 171 -6.75 -13.00 -4.60
CA GLN A 171 -6.55 -12.64 -3.19
C GLN A 171 -5.33 -11.73 -3.01
N CYS A 172 -4.24 -12.02 -3.72
CA CYS A 172 -3.07 -11.13 -3.70
C CYS A 172 -3.42 -9.73 -4.19
N MET A 173 -4.05 -9.61 -5.36
CA MET A 173 -4.44 -8.31 -5.92
C MET A 173 -5.40 -7.53 -5.01
N HIS A 174 -6.33 -8.23 -4.36
CA HIS A 174 -7.25 -7.61 -3.42
C HIS A 174 -6.51 -7.10 -2.16
N GLU A 175 -5.63 -7.92 -1.59
CA GLU A 175 -4.83 -7.56 -0.41
C GLU A 175 -3.85 -6.44 -0.73
N GLU A 176 -3.23 -6.43 -1.91
CA GLU A 176 -2.38 -5.33 -2.38
C GLU A 176 -3.15 -4.00 -2.41
N ALA A 177 -4.38 -3.98 -2.93
CA ALA A 177 -5.20 -2.78 -2.91
C ALA A 177 -5.55 -2.32 -1.48
N GLN A 178 -5.90 -3.25 -0.57
CA GLN A 178 -6.13 -2.95 0.84
C GLN A 178 -4.88 -2.37 1.52
N THR A 179 -3.74 -3.00 1.29
CA THR A 179 -2.44 -2.61 1.83
C THR A 179 -2.00 -1.25 1.31
N SER A 180 -2.13 -1.05 -0.01
CA SER A 180 -1.87 0.23 -0.66
C SER A 180 -2.67 1.37 -0.01
N LEU A 181 -3.99 1.21 0.11
CA LEU A 181 -4.83 2.26 0.69
C LEU A 181 -4.52 2.50 2.18
N LEU A 182 -4.31 1.43 2.95
CA LEU A 182 -3.97 1.57 4.36
C LEU A 182 -2.61 2.26 4.56
N GLY A 183 -1.61 1.93 3.74
CA GLY A 183 -0.29 2.58 3.75
C GLY A 183 -0.40 4.08 3.44
N ILE A 184 -1.16 4.44 2.41
CA ILE A 184 -1.41 5.84 2.04
C ILE A 184 -2.12 6.60 3.17
N LEU A 185 -3.08 5.98 3.86
CA LEU A 185 -3.74 6.60 5.02
C LEU A 185 -2.79 6.77 6.21
N TRP A 186 -1.86 5.83 6.43
CA TRP A 186 -0.78 5.99 7.41
C TRP A 186 0.17 7.13 7.05
N GLU A 187 0.53 7.29 5.77
CA GLU A 187 1.30 8.44 5.34
C GLU A 187 0.60 9.76 5.64
N ALA A 188 -0.72 9.83 5.37
CA ALA A 188 -1.51 11.01 5.73
C ALA A 188 -1.53 11.28 7.24
N GLU A 189 -1.59 10.24 8.08
CA GLU A 189 -1.54 10.36 9.55
C GLU A 189 -0.18 10.81 10.05
N LEU A 190 0.90 10.38 9.40
CA LEU A 190 2.29 10.80 9.71
C LEU A 190 2.60 12.21 9.19
N GLY A 191 1.71 12.84 8.42
CA GLY A 191 1.96 14.15 7.80
C GLY A 191 2.85 14.09 6.56
N HIS A 192 3.00 12.91 5.97
CA HIS A 192 3.73 12.71 4.72
C HIS A 192 2.87 13.11 3.51
N PRO A 193 3.45 13.28 2.32
CA PRO A 193 2.72 13.66 1.10
C PRO A 193 1.94 12.48 0.50
N ALA A 194 0.98 11.92 1.25
CA ALA A 194 0.18 10.75 0.89
C ALA A 194 -0.48 10.85 -0.49
N ILE A 195 -0.79 12.06 -0.94
CA ILE A 195 -1.36 12.30 -2.27
C ILE A 195 -0.45 11.79 -3.39
N LEU A 196 0.87 11.83 -3.21
CA LEU A 196 1.81 11.36 -4.23
C LEU A 196 1.73 9.84 -4.39
N ALA A 197 1.78 9.09 -3.29
CA ALA A 197 1.60 7.64 -3.30
C ALA A 197 0.20 7.25 -3.85
N PHE A 198 -0.83 8.02 -3.52
CA PHE A 198 -2.18 7.83 -4.03
C PHE A 198 -2.27 7.95 -5.55
N LEU A 199 -1.57 8.92 -6.12
CA LEU A 199 -1.49 9.10 -7.57
C LEU A 199 -0.61 8.03 -8.24
N GLU A 200 0.56 7.75 -7.69
CA GLU A 200 1.51 6.78 -8.22
C GLU A 200 0.97 5.36 -8.24
N GLN A 201 0.15 5.01 -7.26
CA GLN A 201 -0.52 3.70 -7.17
C GLN A 201 -1.87 3.66 -7.88
N ASN A 202 -2.16 4.63 -8.75
CA ASN A 202 -3.31 4.70 -9.67
C ASN A 202 -4.70 4.77 -9.03
N TRP A 203 -4.82 5.20 -7.79
CA TRP A 203 -6.11 5.36 -7.15
C TRP A 203 -7.02 6.41 -7.80
N MET A 204 -6.44 7.29 -8.62
CA MET A 204 -7.14 8.31 -9.40
C MET A 204 -7.20 8.00 -10.90
N GLU A 205 -6.85 6.77 -11.32
CA GLU A 205 -6.97 6.43 -12.74
C GLU A 205 -8.42 6.54 -13.21
N ALA A 206 -8.63 7.22 -14.35
CA ALA A 206 -9.95 7.52 -14.88
C ALA A 206 -10.88 8.22 -13.86
N TRP A 207 -10.34 9.18 -13.12
CA TRP A 207 -11.03 9.93 -12.05
C TRP A 207 -12.34 10.61 -12.49
N GLU A 208 -12.51 10.85 -13.79
CA GLU A 208 -13.76 11.38 -14.36
C GLU A 208 -14.92 10.37 -14.26
N ARG A 209 -14.62 9.08 -14.01
CA ARG A 209 -15.62 8.00 -13.98
C ARG A 209 -16.06 7.71 -12.56
N PRO A 210 -17.36 7.56 -12.31
CA PRO A 210 -17.86 7.15 -10.98
C PRO A 210 -17.24 5.85 -10.47
N GLY A 211 -16.90 4.91 -11.36
CA GLY A 211 -16.31 3.62 -11.00
C GLY A 211 -14.99 3.71 -10.24
N THR A 212 -14.20 4.77 -10.46
CA THR A 212 -12.98 5.03 -9.68
C THR A 212 -13.32 5.31 -8.21
N ALA A 213 -14.33 6.15 -7.97
CA ALA A 213 -14.81 6.42 -6.62
C ALA A 213 -15.48 5.18 -5.98
N ASP A 214 -16.18 4.37 -6.76
CA ASP A 214 -16.78 3.11 -6.29
C ASP A 214 -15.70 2.11 -5.83
N TRP A 215 -14.63 1.98 -6.61
CA TRP A 215 -13.48 1.14 -6.27
C TRP A 215 -12.82 1.58 -4.95
N PHE A 216 -12.48 2.87 -4.85
CA PHE A 216 -11.92 3.45 -3.62
C PHE A 216 -12.84 3.23 -2.42
N ALA A 217 -14.13 3.54 -2.57
CA ALA A 217 -15.11 3.43 -1.50
C ALA A 217 -15.27 1.99 -1.00
N GLY A 218 -15.24 1.00 -1.90
CA GLY A 218 -15.29 -0.41 -1.54
C GLY A 218 -14.12 -0.81 -0.63
N HIS A 219 -12.91 -0.43 -1.01
CA HIS A 219 -11.72 -0.74 -0.21
C HIS A 219 -11.67 0.02 1.12
N ALA A 220 -12.07 1.30 1.14
CA ALA A 220 -12.14 2.08 2.38
C ALA A 220 -13.19 1.51 3.36
N ALA A 221 -14.36 1.11 2.86
CA ALA A 221 -15.39 0.46 3.67
C ALA A 221 -14.90 -0.86 4.27
N GLU A 222 -14.21 -1.69 3.48
CA GLU A 222 -13.66 -2.95 3.98
C GLU A 222 -12.58 -2.73 5.05
N LEU A 223 -11.67 -1.77 4.86
CA LEU A 223 -10.69 -1.41 5.91
C LEU A 223 -11.39 -1.01 7.22
N PHE A 224 -12.49 -0.27 7.13
CA PHE A 224 -13.28 0.11 8.30
C PHE A 224 -13.96 -1.11 8.95
N GLU A 225 -14.62 -1.97 8.17
CA GLU A 225 -15.25 -3.19 8.69
C GLU A 225 -14.25 -4.10 9.40
N ARG A 226 -13.03 -4.17 8.88
CA ARG A 226 -11.91 -4.88 9.51
C ARG A 226 -11.35 -4.16 10.75
N GLY A 227 -11.76 -2.92 11.01
CA GLY A 227 -11.27 -2.08 12.10
C GLY A 227 -9.83 -1.61 11.92
N LEU A 228 -9.34 -1.56 10.67
CA LEU A 228 -8.02 -1.05 10.32
C LEU A 228 -8.00 0.47 10.19
N ILE A 229 -9.17 1.08 9.96
CA ILE A 229 -9.39 2.52 10.03
C ILE A 229 -10.67 2.81 10.85
N ASP A 230 -10.77 4.01 11.38
CA ASP A 230 -11.99 4.50 12.05
C ASP A 230 -12.96 5.20 11.07
N ALA A 231 -14.08 5.73 11.61
CA ALA A 231 -15.10 6.41 10.82
C ALA A 231 -14.60 7.72 10.17
N ASP A 232 -13.51 8.30 10.68
CA ASP A 232 -12.85 9.49 10.14
C ASP A 232 -11.73 9.13 9.14
N GLY A 233 -11.59 7.84 8.80
CA GLY A 233 -10.57 7.32 7.92
C GLY A 233 -9.16 7.34 8.52
N ARG A 234 -9.03 7.42 9.85
CA ARG A 234 -7.73 7.34 10.52
C ARG A 234 -7.32 5.89 10.69
N PRO A 235 -6.07 5.52 10.40
CA PRO A 235 -5.56 4.21 10.71
C PRO A 235 -5.66 3.90 12.21
N ALA A 236 -6.07 2.68 12.52
CA ALA A 236 -6.16 2.21 13.90
C ALA A 236 -4.78 2.03 14.51
N THR A 237 -4.53 2.65 15.67
CA THR A 237 -3.28 2.44 16.40
C THR A 237 -3.24 1.04 17.03
N VAL A 238 -2.04 0.56 17.37
CA VAL A 238 -1.85 -0.73 18.10
C VAL A 238 -2.70 -0.80 19.35
N ARG A 239 -2.87 0.32 20.05
CA ARG A 239 -3.66 0.44 21.27
C ARG A 239 -5.13 0.19 21.00
N ASP A 240 -5.68 0.86 19.98
CA ASP A 240 -7.09 0.73 19.60
C ASP A 240 -7.40 -0.70 19.13
N TRP A 241 -6.49 -1.30 18.40
CA TRP A 241 -6.61 -2.68 17.91
C TRP A 241 -6.58 -3.72 19.06
N SER A 242 -5.71 -3.51 20.03
CA SER A 242 -5.61 -4.37 21.22
C SER A 242 -6.87 -4.26 22.10
N ASP A 243 -7.45 -3.07 22.19
CA ASP A 243 -8.64 -2.82 22.98
C ASP A 243 -9.89 -3.40 22.30
N LYS A 244 -10.00 -3.29 20.97
CA LYS A 244 -11.08 -3.92 20.19
C LYS A 244 -11.03 -5.44 20.29
N ARG A 245 -9.87 -6.08 20.13
CA ARG A 245 -9.72 -7.53 20.30
C ARG A 245 -10.11 -8.00 21.71
N ARG A 246 -9.79 -7.24 22.75
CA ARG A 246 -10.21 -7.55 24.12
C ARG A 246 -11.73 -7.44 24.28
N ALA A 247 -12.35 -6.43 23.67
CA ALA A 247 -13.80 -6.26 23.70
C ALA A 247 -14.50 -7.39 22.94
N ASP A 248 -14.02 -7.78 21.77
CA ASP A 248 -14.58 -8.88 20.97
C ASP A 248 -14.44 -10.24 21.69
N ALA A 249 -13.31 -10.50 22.35
CA ALA A 249 -13.10 -11.71 23.13
C ALA A 249 -14.05 -11.78 24.34
N HIS A 250 -14.29 -10.66 25.03
CA HIS A 250 -15.26 -10.60 26.15
C HIS A 250 -16.72 -10.70 25.69
N GLY A 251 -17.04 -10.18 24.51
CA GLY A 251 -18.37 -10.28 23.90
C GLY A 251 -18.77 -11.72 23.54
N LEU A 252 -17.80 -12.55 23.15
CA LEU A 252 -18.00 -13.97 22.84
C LEU A 252 -18.21 -14.83 24.09
N GLU A 253 -17.57 -14.50 25.22
CA GLU A 253 -17.76 -15.22 26.49
C GLU A 253 -19.13 -14.95 27.12
N THR A 254 -19.71 -13.75 26.92
CA THR A 254 -21.03 -13.41 27.46
C THR A 254 -22.20 -13.93 26.63
N ALA A 255 -21.96 -14.34 25.37
CA ALA A 255 -22.98 -14.91 24.48
C ALA A 255 -23.21 -16.42 24.64
N HIS A 256 -22.39 -17.10 25.47
CA HIS A 256 -22.44 -18.54 25.71
C HIS A 256 -22.66 -18.91 27.19
N GLY A 257 -23.11 -17.96 28.03
CA GLY A 257 -23.45 -18.15 29.43
C GLY A 257 -24.96 -18.24 29.69
#